data_788e0b3eb5108b2d6a5acca4d96ff712
#
_entry.id   788e0b3eb5108b2d6a5acca4d96ff712
#
_cell.length_a   1.000
_cell.length_b   1.000
_cell.length_c   1.000
_cell.angle_alpha   90.00
_cell.angle_beta   90.00
_cell.angle_gamma   90.00
#
_symmetry.space_group_name_H-M   'P 1'
#
loop_
_entity.id
_entity.type
_entity.pdbx_description
1 polymer ?
#
loop_
_entity_poly.entity_id
_entity_poly.type
_entity_poly.pdbx_seq_one_letter_code
_entity_poly.pdbx_strand_id
1 'polypeptide(L)'
;MKIIKVSWRNLWRNPTRTNVTISAVAICIAILIIFQSMIVGLIEKAEFNTTNLIIGEVQVHAKGYLDDRSIYKSLQNIEEIHSVAKENNIGLVERSYGFGLISSGTKSAGAQFWGINPESELQYFDFANHIDKGNFLTNTSLKKIVLGKKLASSIAADIGTELVVFVQGADGSLGNELFYVSGILKNVADNIDRGAAMILREDFDILFSANNLIHEIALNSKGRLESEEIQKLVSAKTTGVDIETWQQLMPTIALMTEKMIVFMRTLFSLIFGIAASLGVMNTMIMSTYDRMREFGIIRAIGTTPWRILKQVSLEAILMTIFASIIGVVIGLSVALYFQKYGFDVSGSGNMSFGGVVMDPIWRASVSVGIVFLPVVLMMLISIVASIYPASIAARIKPVEAIHYKP
;
A
#
# COMPACT_ATOMS: atom_id res chain seq x y z
N MET A 1 -42.37 13.80 9.15
CA MET A 1 -42.66 12.52 9.82
C MET A 1 -43.64 11.59 9.08
N LYS A 2 -44.76 12.10 8.53
CA LYS A 2 -45.75 11.23 7.85
C LYS A 2 -45.19 10.48 6.62
N ILE A 3 -44.36 11.14 5.77
CA ILE A 3 -43.83 10.52 4.53
C ILE A 3 -42.90 9.35 4.86
N ILE A 4 -41.99 9.49 5.81
CA ILE A 4 -41.04 8.41 6.21
C ILE A 4 -41.80 7.16 6.69
N LYS A 5 -42.86 7.34 7.50
CA LYS A 5 -43.68 6.22 7.97
C LYS A 5 -44.42 5.50 6.86
N VAL A 6 -44.86 6.25 5.84
CA VAL A 6 -45.52 5.70 4.65
C VAL A 6 -44.50 4.93 3.79
N SER A 7 -43.33 5.54 3.48
CA SER A 7 -42.25 4.90 2.71
C SER A 7 -41.76 3.62 3.39
N TRP A 8 -41.63 3.62 4.72
CA TRP A 8 -41.27 2.43 5.48
C TRP A 8 -42.28 1.28 5.32
N ARG A 9 -43.58 1.58 5.48
CA ARG A 9 -44.64 0.56 5.27
C ARG A 9 -44.66 0.01 3.87
N ASN A 10 -44.39 0.84 2.89
CA ASN A 10 -44.41 0.46 1.50
C ASN A 10 -43.26 -0.49 1.14
N LEU A 11 -42.10 -0.33 1.72
CA LEU A 11 -40.95 -1.25 1.55
C LEU A 11 -41.30 -2.68 1.93
N TRP A 12 -42.04 -2.88 3.01
CA TRP A 12 -42.39 -4.20 3.51
C TRP A 12 -43.67 -4.78 2.92
N ARG A 13 -44.23 -4.14 1.93
CA ARG A 13 -45.43 -4.66 1.23
C ARG A 13 -45.09 -5.90 0.38
N ASN A 14 -43.87 -5.94 -0.18
CA ASN A 14 -43.31 -7.10 -0.87
C ASN A 14 -41.95 -7.48 -0.27
N PRO A 15 -41.93 -8.22 0.84
CA PRO A 15 -40.72 -8.47 1.62
C PRO A 15 -39.67 -9.28 0.82
N THR A 16 -40.08 -10.20 -0.02
CA THR A 16 -39.17 -11.03 -0.81
C THR A 16 -38.33 -10.16 -1.76
N ARG A 17 -38.95 -9.26 -2.52
CA ARG A 17 -38.28 -8.36 -3.46
C ARG A 17 -37.36 -7.38 -2.72
N THR A 18 -37.87 -6.78 -1.65
CA THR A 18 -37.11 -5.84 -0.83
C THR A 18 -35.88 -6.51 -0.23
N ASN A 19 -36.02 -7.70 0.33
CA ASN A 19 -34.90 -8.43 0.91
C ASN A 19 -33.84 -8.83 -0.14
N VAL A 20 -34.23 -9.27 -1.32
CA VAL A 20 -33.31 -9.59 -2.42
C VAL A 20 -32.50 -8.34 -2.80
N THR A 21 -33.14 -7.17 -2.92
CA THR A 21 -32.43 -5.94 -3.25
C THR A 21 -31.52 -5.48 -2.12
N ILE A 22 -31.99 -5.49 -0.87
CA ILE A 22 -31.19 -5.15 0.30
C ILE A 22 -29.96 -6.07 0.37
N SER A 23 -30.15 -7.39 0.18
CA SER A 23 -29.05 -8.35 0.19
C SER A 23 -28.05 -8.09 -0.95
N ALA A 24 -28.51 -7.83 -2.17
CA ALA A 24 -27.65 -7.53 -3.31
C ALA A 24 -26.81 -6.26 -3.08
N VAL A 25 -27.41 -5.17 -2.61
CA VAL A 25 -26.70 -3.92 -2.31
C VAL A 25 -25.76 -4.11 -1.10
N ALA A 26 -26.17 -4.86 -0.08
CA ALA A 26 -25.35 -5.17 1.08
C ALA A 26 -24.09 -5.97 0.67
N ILE A 27 -24.24 -6.95 -0.20
CA ILE A 27 -23.12 -7.73 -0.75
C ILE A 27 -22.16 -6.81 -1.53
N CYS A 28 -22.67 -5.91 -2.38
CA CYS A 28 -21.85 -4.95 -3.10
C CYS A 28 -21.03 -4.06 -2.14
N ILE A 29 -21.64 -3.55 -1.08
CA ILE A 29 -20.96 -2.73 -0.06
C ILE A 29 -19.92 -3.55 0.69
N ALA A 30 -20.27 -4.79 1.09
CA ALA A 30 -19.34 -5.67 1.81
C ALA A 30 -18.11 -5.99 0.96
N ILE A 31 -18.31 -6.37 -0.31
CA ILE A 31 -17.20 -6.66 -1.24
C ILE A 31 -16.33 -5.41 -1.45
N LEU A 32 -16.94 -4.22 -1.61
CA LEU A 32 -16.17 -2.97 -1.76
C LEU A 32 -15.31 -2.68 -0.54
N ILE A 33 -15.84 -2.86 0.69
CA ILE A 33 -15.08 -2.65 1.93
C ILE A 33 -13.92 -3.65 2.01
N ILE A 34 -14.18 -4.93 1.78
CA ILE A 34 -13.15 -5.98 1.84
C ILE A 34 -12.06 -5.69 0.81
N PHE A 35 -12.44 -5.45 -0.45
CA PHE A 35 -11.51 -5.24 -1.54
C PHE A 35 -10.65 -3.98 -1.34
N GLN A 36 -11.26 -2.86 -0.94
CA GLN A 36 -10.53 -1.63 -0.66
C GLN A 36 -9.58 -1.79 0.53
N SER A 37 -10.02 -2.48 1.60
CA SER A 37 -9.17 -2.76 2.76
C SER A 37 -7.95 -3.60 2.40
N MET A 38 -8.12 -4.61 1.53
CA MET A 38 -7.03 -5.46 1.05
C MET A 38 -6.03 -4.70 0.19
N ILE A 39 -6.52 -3.88 -0.76
CA ILE A 39 -5.64 -3.07 -1.63
C ILE A 39 -4.85 -2.06 -0.81
N VAL A 40 -5.52 -1.32 0.08
CA VAL A 40 -4.84 -0.31 0.91
C VAL A 40 -3.80 -0.99 1.80
N GLY A 41 -4.13 -2.09 2.45
CA GLY A 41 -3.18 -2.82 3.29
C GLY A 41 -1.97 -3.38 2.51
N LEU A 42 -2.18 -3.82 1.26
CA LEU A 42 -1.09 -4.27 0.39
C LEU A 42 -0.11 -3.12 0.06
N ILE A 43 -0.65 -1.95 -0.25
CA ILE A 43 0.14 -0.79 -0.64
C ILE A 43 0.85 -0.17 0.57
N GLU A 44 0.18 -0.02 1.71
CA GLU A 44 0.81 0.42 2.97
C GLU A 44 1.97 -0.51 3.38
N LYS A 45 1.82 -1.82 3.16
CA LYS A 45 2.91 -2.76 3.43
C LYS A 45 4.06 -2.64 2.44
N ALA A 46 3.79 -2.37 1.16
CA ALA A 46 4.83 -2.11 0.17
C ALA A 46 5.61 -0.84 0.50
N GLU A 47 4.93 0.23 0.89
CA GLU A 47 5.54 1.46 1.37
C GLU A 47 6.40 1.21 2.62
N PHE A 48 5.83 0.53 3.62
CA PHE A 48 6.55 0.16 4.84
C PHE A 48 7.81 -0.66 4.53
N ASN A 49 7.73 -1.65 3.65
CA ASN A 49 8.91 -2.44 3.27
C ASN A 49 9.95 -1.57 2.54
N THR A 50 9.52 -0.65 1.69
CA THR A 50 10.42 0.26 0.99
C THR A 50 11.18 1.16 1.96
N THR A 51 10.45 1.81 2.87
CA THR A 51 11.03 2.79 3.80
C THR A 51 11.78 2.14 4.96
N ASN A 52 11.31 1.02 5.47
CA ASN A 52 11.89 0.42 6.67
C ASN A 52 12.90 -0.71 6.41
N LEU A 53 12.96 -1.26 5.18
CA LEU A 53 13.97 -2.28 4.88
C LEU A 53 15.18 -1.73 4.14
N ILE A 54 14.97 -0.77 3.21
CA ILE A 54 16.02 -0.49 2.22
C ILE A 54 16.44 0.98 2.23
N ILE A 55 15.48 1.87 1.96
CA ILE A 55 15.77 3.24 1.54
C ILE A 55 15.76 4.22 2.71
N GLY A 56 14.91 4.00 3.71
CA GLY A 56 14.54 5.04 4.65
C GLY A 56 13.46 5.96 4.08
N GLU A 57 13.07 6.95 4.82
CA GLU A 57 12.10 7.97 4.39
C GLU A 57 12.77 9.01 3.48
N VAL A 58 14.04 9.32 3.76
CA VAL A 58 14.88 10.24 3.00
C VAL A 58 16.31 9.70 2.93
N GLN A 59 16.93 9.84 1.77
CA GLN A 59 18.37 9.59 1.59
C GLN A 59 19.11 10.88 1.27
N VAL A 60 20.33 10.94 1.76
CA VAL A 60 21.28 12.03 1.46
C VAL A 60 22.51 11.44 0.80
N HIS A 61 22.88 11.98 -0.34
CA HIS A 61 24.04 11.56 -1.14
C HIS A 61 24.91 12.76 -1.49
N ALA A 62 26.15 12.50 -1.86
CA ALA A 62 26.96 13.50 -2.53
C ALA A 62 26.34 13.87 -3.89
N LYS A 63 26.49 15.12 -4.32
CA LYS A 63 25.88 15.62 -5.54
C LYS A 63 26.22 14.75 -6.77
N GLY A 64 25.18 14.26 -7.46
CA GLY A 64 25.28 13.43 -8.64
C GLY A 64 25.80 12.01 -8.35
N TYR A 65 25.75 11.53 -7.11
CA TYR A 65 26.16 10.17 -6.75
C TYR A 65 25.27 9.12 -7.40
N LEU A 66 23.96 9.33 -7.43
CA LEU A 66 23.01 8.37 -8.01
C LEU A 66 23.14 8.19 -9.53
N ASP A 67 23.74 9.17 -10.22
CA ASP A 67 23.96 9.11 -11.68
C ASP A 67 25.08 8.12 -12.05
N ASP A 68 26.15 8.04 -11.23
CA ASP A 68 27.31 7.20 -11.56
C ASP A 68 27.82 6.31 -10.40
N ARG A 69 27.27 6.41 -9.21
CA ARG A 69 27.59 5.58 -8.01
C ARG A 69 29.10 5.30 -7.83
N SER A 70 29.92 6.31 -8.08
CA SER A 70 31.37 6.19 -7.96
C SER A 70 31.80 6.18 -6.50
N ILE A 71 32.77 5.30 -6.15
CA ILE A 71 33.34 5.23 -4.81
C ILE A 71 34.01 6.56 -4.40
N TYR A 72 34.38 7.42 -5.35
CA TYR A 72 34.99 8.73 -5.10
C TYR A 72 33.98 9.82 -4.71
N LYS A 73 32.68 9.59 -4.93
CA LYS A 73 31.62 10.55 -4.60
C LYS A 73 31.10 10.26 -3.20
N SER A 74 31.78 10.75 -2.18
CA SER A 74 31.40 10.59 -0.78
C SER A 74 30.85 11.89 -0.18
N LEU A 75 30.01 11.76 0.83
CA LEU A 75 29.48 12.86 1.61
C LEU A 75 30.60 13.53 2.40
N GLN A 76 30.58 14.86 2.39
CA GLN A 76 31.41 15.73 3.21
C GLN A 76 30.51 16.44 4.24
N ASN A 77 31.06 16.89 5.35
CA ASN A 77 30.32 17.67 6.36
C ASN A 77 29.04 16.99 6.89
N ILE A 78 29.14 15.70 7.22
CA ILE A 78 28.01 14.90 7.72
C ILE A 78 27.50 15.35 9.08
N GLU A 79 28.29 16.14 9.84
CA GLU A 79 27.94 16.62 11.19
C GLU A 79 26.66 17.45 11.22
N GLU A 80 26.40 18.21 10.17
CA GLU A 80 25.16 19.00 10.02
C GLU A 80 23.94 18.07 9.92
N ILE A 81 24.05 16.97 9.17
CA ILE A 81 22.99 15.98 9.02
C ILE A 81 22.74 15.27 10.36
N HIS A 82 23.83 14.90 11.07
CA HIS A 82 23.74 14.31 12.41
C HIS A 82 23.03 15.23 13.40
N SER A 83 23.34 16.55 13.37
CA SER A 83 22.70 17.51 14.26
C SER A 83 21.19 17.61 14.01
N VAL A 84 20.78 17.68 12.73
CA VAL A 84 19.35 17.69 12.34
C VAL A 84 18.65 16.42 12.80
N ALA A 85 19.25 15.25 12.55
CA ALA A 85 18.69 13.96 12.94
C ALA A 85 18.50 13.87 14.45
N LYS A 86 19.50 14.29 15.23
CA LYS A 86 19.44 14.28 16.69
C LYS A 86 18.43 15.27 17.27
N GLU A 87 18.39 16.51 16.76
CA GLU A 87 17.45 17.54 17.22
C GLU A 87 15.99 17.13 16.98
N ASN A 88 15.70 16.42 15.90
CA ASN A 88 14.36 16.01 15.53
C ASN A 88 14.06 14.55 15.89
N ASN A 89 14.99 13.87 16.57
CA ASN A 89 14.89 12.47 16.95
C ASN A 89 14.63 11.55 15.73
N ILE A 90 15.28 11.84 14.60
CA ILE A 90 15.23 11.03 13.36
C ILE A 90 16.34 9.99 13.44
N GLY A 91 16.04 8.73 13.12
CA GLY A 91 17.02 7.68 12.97
C GLY A 91 17.94 7.94 11.78
N LEU A 92 19.23 7.68 11.97
CA LEU A 92 20.25 7.92 10.95
C LEU A 92 21.14 6.69 10.81
N VAL A 93 21.32 6.27 9.56
CA VAL A 93 22.22 5.16 9.22
C VAL A 93 23.16 5.60 8.10
N GLU A 94 24.44 5.34 8.28
CA GLU A 94 25.50 5.61 7.31
C GLU A 94 25.86 4.34 6.56
N ARG A 95 25.97 4.44 5.24
CA ARG A 95 26.32 3.32 4.38
C ARG A 95 27.45 3.71 3.40
N SER A 96 28.39 2.77 3.24
CA SER A 96 29.44 2.85 2.25
C SER A 96 29.20 1.82 1.16
N TYR A 97 29.43 2.18 -0.07
CA TYR A 97 29.16 1.31 -1.21
C TYR A 97 30.40 1.15 -2.09
N GLY A 98 30.67 -0.09 -2.50
CA GLY A 98 31.72 -0.43 -3.46
C GLY A 98 31.30 -1.63 -4.28
N PHE A 99 31.93 -1.82 -5.43
CA PHE A 99 31.67 -2.95 -6.32
C PHE A 99 32.91 -3.85 -6.42
N GLY A 100 32.68 -5.13 -6.54
CA GLY A 100 33.76 -6.10 -6.65
C GLY A 100 33.28 -7.45 -7.09
N LEU A 101 34.20 -8.40 -7.12
CA LEU A 101 33.94 -9.82 -7.39
C LEU A 101 34.01 -10.61 -6.10
N ILE A 102 33.05 -11.52 -5.96
CA ILE A 102 33.02 -12.47 -4.88
C ILE A 102 33.08 -13.89 -5.44
N SER A 103 33.90 -14.75 -4.87
CA SER A 103 34.15 -16.10 -5.36
C SER A 103 34.04 -17.13 -4.25
N SER A 104 33.42 -18.27 -4.59
CA SER A 104 33.35 -19.47 -3.76
C SER A 104 33.80 -20.66 -4.59
N GLY A 105 34.98 -21.20 -4.34
CA GLY A 105 35.57 -22.28 -5.15
C GLY A 105 35.71 -21.87 -6.63
N THR A 106 34.97 -22.55 -7.51
CA THR A 106 35.00 -22.28 -8.95
C THR A 106 33.95 -21.31 -9.47
N LYS A 107 33.05 -20.82 -8.61
CA LYS A 107 31.96 -19.91 -8.95
C LYS A 107 32.27 -18.51 -8.48
N SER A 108 31.99 -17.52 -9.32
CA SER A 108 32.15 -16.11 -9.00
C SER A 108 30.97 -15.29 -9.49
N ALA A 109 30.72 -14.18 -8.82
CA ALA A 109 29.69 -13.22 -9.20
C ALA A 109 30.15 -11.78 -8.86
N GLY A 110 29.62 -10.80 -9.58
CA GLY A 110 29.74 -9.40 -9.20
C GLY A 110 28.85 -9.13 -7.99
N ALA A 111 29.34 -8.35 -7.04
CA ALA A 111 28.60 -7.96 -5.85
C ALA A 111 28.78 -6.46 -5.55
N GLN A 112 27.74 -5.88 -4.98
CA GLN A 112 27.80 -4.56 -4.35
C GLN A 112 28.06 -4.77 -2.86
N PHE A 113 29.20 -4.30 -2.39
CA PHE A 113 29.57 -4.37 -0.98
C PHE A 113 28.99 -3.17 -0.25
N TRP A 114 28.35 -3.45 0.87
CA TRP A 114 27.77 -2.48 1.78
C TRP A 114 28.59 -2.48 3.08
N GLY A 115 29.34 -1.43 3.33
CA GLY A 115 29.98 -1.19 4.62
C GLY A 115 28.98 -0.54 5.56
N ILE A 116 28.56 -1.28 6.59
CA ILE A 116 27.47 -0.89 7.49
C ILE A 116 27.88 -0.94 8.96
N ASN A 117 27.17 -0.15 9.79
CA ASN A 117 27.16 -0.34 11.24
C ASN A 117 25.94 -1.17 11.60
N PRO A 118 26.12 -2.42 12.08
CA PRO A 118 25.01 -3.32 12.39
C PRO A 118 24.03 -2.80 13.45
N GLU A 119 24.48 -2.06 14.46
CA GLU A 119 23.62 -1.56 15.52
C GLU A 119 22.64 -0.52 14.98
N SER A 120 23.13 0.45 14.21
CA SER A 120 22.26 1.47 13.60
C SER A 120 21.32 0.86 12.57
N GLU A 121 21.78 -0.09 11.75
CA GLU A 121 20.92 -0.80 10.79
C GLU A 121 19.78 -1.56 11.50
N LEU A 122 20.08 -2.34 12.53
CA LEU A 122 19.08 -3.09 13.29
C LEU A 122 18.13 -2.20 14.10
N GLN A 123 18.60 -1.01 14.50
CA GLN A 123 17.78 -0.06 15.26
C GLN A 123 16.73 0.63 14.38
N TYR A 124 17.07 0.98 13.15
CA TYR A 124 16.25 1.81 12.30
C TYR A 124 15.67 1.09 11.08
N PHE A 125 16.25 -0.07 10.71
CA PHE A 125 15.81 -0.89 9.58
C PHE A 125 15.48 -2.33 10.01
N ASP A 126 14.57 -2.98 9.30
CA ASP A 126 14.00 -4.28 9.72
C ASP A 126 14.76 -5.49 9.12
N PHE A 127 16.07 -5.35 8.88
CA PHE A 127 16.88 -6.43 8.31
C PHE A 127 16.93 -7.68 9.20
N ALA A 128 16.86 -7.54 10.53
CA ALA A 128 16.89 -8.67 11.45
C ALA A 128 15.78 -9.69 11.17
N ASN A 129 14.60 -9.22 10.79
CA ASN A 129 13.47 -10.08 10.47
C ASN A 129 13.55 -10.69 9.05
N HIS A 130 14.58 -10.30 8.27
CA HIS A 130 14.79 -10.74 6.90
C HIS A 130 16.01 -11.64 6.72
N ILE A 131 16.44 -12.31 7.77
CA ILE A 131 17.43 -13.41 7.72
C ILE A 131 16.71 -14.73 7.44
N ASP A 132 17.17 -15.43 6.38
CA ASP A 132 16.69 -16.77 6.00
C ASP A 132 17.49 -17.84 6.73
N LYS A 133 18.84 -17.69 6.74
CA LYS A 133 19.78 -18.61 7.38
C LYS A 133 20.87 -17.84 8.13
N GLY A 134 21.32 -18.38 9.24
CA GLY A 134 22.41 -17.81 10.04
C GLY A 134 21.99 -16.59 10.84
N ASN A 135 22.93 -15.66 11.03
CA ASN A 135 22.74 -14.45 11.83
C ASN A 135 23.19 -13.20 11.08
N PHE A 136 22.57 -12.07 11.38
CA PHE A 136 23.03 -10.76 10.90
C PHE A 136 24.38 -10.42 11.56
N LEU A 137 25.07 -9.42 11.01
CA LEU A 137 26.34 -8.92 11.55
C LEU A 137 26.16 -8.33 12.96
N THR A 138 27.20 -8.39 13.72
CA THR A 138 27.37 -7.68 15.02
C THR A 138 28.68 -6.90 14.96
N ASN A 139 28.88 -5.90 15.79
CA ASN A 139 30.11 -5.09 15.80
C ASN A 139 31.40 -5.89 16.03
N THR A 140 31.30 -7.13 16.48
CA THR A 140 32.43 -8.06 16.64
C THR A 140 32.60 -9.04 15.48
N SER A 141 31.81 -8.91 14.43
CA SER A 141 31.76 -9.87 13.30
C SER A 141 32.82 -9.57 12.23
N LEU A 142 34.08 -9.35 12.64
CA LEU A 142 35.18 -9.12 11.68
C LEU A 142 35.30 -10.28 10.68
N LYS A 143 35.56 -9.94 9.41
CA LYS A 143 35.67 -10.87 8.29
C LYS A 143 34.42 -11.75 8.07
N LYS A 144 33.26 -11.28 8.52
CA LYS A 144 31.97 -11.93 8.24
C LYS A 144 31.19 -11.14 7.23
N ILE A 145 30.38 -11.87 6.45
CA ILE A 145 29.58 -11.30 5.36
C ILE A 145 28.15 -11.85 5.38
N VAL A 146 27.19 -10.97 5.15
CA VAL A 146 25.78 -11.34 4.91
C VAL A 146 25.47 -11.13 3.43
N LEU A 147 24.90 -12.15 2.80
CA LEU A 147 24.63 -12.15 1.36
C LEU A 147 23.15 -12.07 1.06
N GLY A 148 22.83 -11.43 -0.06
CA GLY A 148 21.52 -11.57 -0.69
C GLY A 148 21.25 -13.01 -1.14
N LYS A 149 20.01 -13.47 -1.07
CA LYS A 149 19.62 -14.87 -1.31
C LYS A 149 20.03 -15.39 -2.69
N LYS A 150 19.79 -14.59 -3.74
CA LYS A 150 20.11 -14.99 -5.12
C LYS A 150 21.62 -14.95 -5.37
N LEU A 151 22.33 -13.99 -4.77
CA LEU A 151 23.79 -13.92 -4.83
C LEU A 151 24.40 -15.18 -4.21
N ALA A 152 24.02 -15.54 -2.98
CA ALA A 152 24.49 -16.75 -2.31
C ALA A 152 24.23 -18.00 -3.14
N SER A 153 23.02 -18.12 -3.72
CA SER A 153 22.67 -19.25 -4.59
C SER A 153 23.52 -19.31 -5.87
N SER A 154 23.83 -18.16 -6.48
CA SER A 154 24.60 -18.09 -7.75
C SER A 154 26.03 -18.58 -7.58
N ILE A 155 26.66 -18.33 -6.42
CA ILE A 155 28.02 -18.77 -6.08
C ILE A 155 28.05 -20.06 -5.26
N ALA A 156 26.88 -20.70 -5.05
CA ALA A 156 26.72 -21.89 -4.22
C ALA A 156 27.29 -21.76 -2.80
N ALA A 157 27.14 -20.56 -2.20
CA ALA A 157 27.57 -20.29 -0.83
C ALA A 157 26.45 -20.61 0.16
N ASP A 158 26.82 -21.18 1.32
CA ASP A 158 25.94 -21.36 2.49
C ASP A 158 26.67 -20.87 3.74
N ILE A 159 26.01 -20.91 4.89
CA ILE A 159 26.59 -20.46 6.17
C ILE A 159 27.95 -21.12 6.44
N GLY A 160 28.93 -20.30 6.84
CA GLY A 160 30.30 -20.74 7.08
C GLY A 160 31.16 -20.93 5.84
N THR A 161 30.62 -20.78 4.62
CA THR A 161 31.41 -20.84 3.38
C THR A 161 32.46 -19.73 3.37
N GLU A 162 33.70 -20.09 3.03
CA GLU A 162 34.78 -19.15 2.80
C GLU A 162 34.65 -18.52 1.40
N LEU A 163 34.75 -17.22 1.34
CA LEU A 163 34.61 -16.42 0.15
C LEU A 163 35.86 -15.57 -0.07
N VAL A 164 36.39 -15.60 -1.29
CA VAL A 164 37.47 -14.71 -1.72
C VAL A 164 36.83 -13.49 -2.39
N VAL A 165 37.17 -12.32 -1.92
CA VAL A 165 36.67 -11.05 -2.44
C VAL A 165 37.79 -10.30 -3.13
N PHE A 166 37.53 -9.76 -4.31
CA PHE A 166 38.42 -8.90 -5.08
C PHE A 166 37.74 -7.59 -5.41
N VAL A 167 38.38 -6.48 -5.05
CA VAL A 167 37.86 -5.13 -5.30
C VAL A 167 38.98 -4.21 -5.81
N GLN A 168 38.56 -3.09 -6.40
CA GLN A 168 39.45 -1.96 -6.62
C GLN A 168 39.25 -0.95 -5.49
N GLY A 169 40.30 -0.65 -4.76
CA GLY A 169 40.30 0.35 -3.68
C GLY A 169 40.15 1.77 -4.20
N ALA A 170 39.73 2.67 -3.33
CA ALA A 170 39.61 4.09 -3.62
C ALA A 170 40.98 4.76 -3.96
N ASP A 171 42.05 4.17 -3.54
CA ASP A 171 43.43 4.58 -3.91
C ASP A 171 43.94 3.97 -5.24
N GLY A 172 43.09 3.18 -5.92
CA GLY A 172 43.43 2.45 -7.14
C GLY A 172 44.14 1.12 -6.92
N SER A 173 44.43 0.72 -5.67
CA SER A 173 45.01 -0.57 -5.32
C SER A 173 44.03 -1.71 -5.58
N LEU A 174 44.56 -2.95 -5.67
CA LEU A 174 43.73 -4.16 -5.68
C LEU A 174 43.60 -4.68 -4.27
N GLY A 175 42.40 -4.60 -3.73
CA GLY A 175 42.02 -5.21 -2.45
C GLY A 175 41.61 -6.66 -2.64
N ASN A 176 42.11 -7.55 -1.80
CA ASN A 176 41.65 -8.92 -1.70
C ASN A 176 41.56 -9.37 -0.24
N GLU A 177 40.49 -10.03 0.12
CA GLU A 177 40.26 -10.48 1.47
C GLU A 177 39.40 -11.75 1.52
N LEU A 178 39.53 -12.49 2.62
CA LEU A 178 38.70 -13.66 2.91
C LEU A 178 37.58 -13.27 3.86
N PHE A 179 36.38 -13.68 3.52
CA PHE A 179 35.20 -13.52 4.35
C PHE A 179 34.48 -14.84 4.58
N TYR A 180 33.77 -14.95 5.69
CA TYR A 180 32.97 -16.13 6.04
C TYR A 180 31.49 -15.73 6.09
N VAL A 181 30.65 -16.50 5.40
CA VAL A 181 29.20 -16.23 5.37
C VAL A 181 28.60 -16.44 6.75
N SER A 182 28.09 -15.35 7.36
CA SER A 182 27.41 -15.38 8.65
C SER A 182 25.89 -15.44 8.53
N GLY A 183 25.34 -14.91 7.44
CA GLY A 183 23.90 -14.86 7.19
C GLY A 183 23.56 -14.78 5.71
N ILE A 184 22.39 -15.26 5.39
CA ILE A 184 21.76 -15.12 4.07
C ILE A 184 20.41 -14.44 4.27
N LEU A 185 20.18 -13.33 3.57
CA LEU A 185 18.93 -12.61 3.64
C LEU A 185 17.79 -13.43 3.03
N LYS A 186 16.58 -13.22 3.52
CA LYS A 186 15.35 -13.59 2.80
C LYS A 186 15.22 -12.71 1.54
N ASN A 187 14.14 -12.92 0.80
CA ASN A 187 13.77 -12.02 -0.27
C ASN A 187 13.46 -10.62 0.31
N VAL A 188 14.33 -9.66 0.08
CA VAL A 188 14.20 -8.26 0.51
C VAL A 188 13.77 -7.37 -0.66
N ALA A 189 14.63 -7.33 -1.68
CA ALA A 189 14.37 -6.68 -2.96
C ALA A 189 15.24 -7.33 -4.03
N ASP A 190 14.79 -7.31 -5.29
CA ASP A 190 15.47 -8.06 -6.35
C ASP A 190 16.93 -7.62 -6.56
N ASN A 191 17.23 -6.34 -6.45
CA ASN A 191 18.59 -5.79 -6.52
C ASN A 191 19.46 -6.24 -5.34
N ILE A 192 18.91 -6.21 -4.11
CA ILE A 192 19.61 -6.65 -2.89
C ILE A 192 19.84 -8.17 -2.94
N ASP A 193 18.80 -8.92 -3.27
CA ASP A 193 18.87 -10.37 -3.34
C ASP A 193 19.91 -10.87 -4.36
N ARG A 194 20.08 -10.16 -5.49
CA ARG A 194 21.03 -10.52 -6.56
C ARG A 194 22.44 -10.03 -6.34
N GLY A 195 22.63 -8.92 -5.62
CA GLY A 195 23.92 -8.24 -5.65
C GLY A 195 24.47 -7.79 -4.31
N ALA A 196 23.68 -7.73 -3.23
CA ALA A 196 24.17 -7.17 -1.97
C ALA A 196 25.04 -8.15 -1.19
N ALA A 197 26.17 -7.64 -0.73
CA ALA A 197 27.13 -8.29 0.16
C ALA A 197 27.44 -7.31 1.31
N MET A 198 26.85 -7.55 2.49
CA MET A 198 26.98 -6.64 3.64
C MET A 198 28.15 -7.08 4.52
N ILE A 199 29.04 -6.15 4.84
CA ILE A 199 30.20 -6.32 5.71
C ILE A 199 30.25 -5.21 6.75
N LEU A 200 31.05 -5.39 7.80
CA LEU A 200 31.29 -4.31 8.74
C LEU A 200 31.94 -3.12 8.05
N ARG A 201 31.65 -1.92 8.53
CA ARG A 201 32.26 -0.71 8.03
C ARG A 201 33.78 -0.72 8.12
N GLU A 202 34.33 -1.23 9.22
CA GLU A 202 35.77 -1.38 9.41
C GLU A 202 36.40 -2.31 8.36
N ASP A 203 35.76 -3.44 8.06
CA ASP A 203 36.20 -4.36 7.01
C ASP A 203 36.08 -3.73 5.62
N PHE A 204 35.06 -2.91 5.38
CA PHE A 204 34.89 -2.17 4.14
C PHE A 204 36.03 -1.14 3.95
N ASP A 205 36.34 -0.37 4.99
CA ASP A 205 37.41 0.64 4.94
C ASP A 205 38.78 0.03 4.65
N ILE A 206 39.07 -1.13 5.23
CA ILE A 206 40.30 -1.88 4.95
C ILE A 206 40.31 -2.43 3.51
N LEU A 207 39.22 -3.10 3.12
CA LEU A 207 39.11 -3.77 1.81
C LEU A 207 39.19 -2.79 0.64
N PHE A 208 38.51 -1.64 0.76
CA PHE A 208 38.42 -0.63 -0.28
C PHE A 208 39.40 0.54 -0.12
N SER A 209 40.29 0.52 0.88
CA SER A 209 41.14 1.68 1.24
C SER A 209 40.32 2.96 1.34
N ALA A 210 39.13 2.88 1.95
CA ALA A 210 38.08 3.86 1.82
C ALA A 210 38.16 5.04 2.80
N ASN A 211 39.02 4.96 3.82
CA ASN A 211 39.26 6.01 4.82
C ASN A 211 37.97 6.70 5.32
N ASN A 212 37.00 5.88 5.73
CA ASN A 212 35.70 6.35 6.24
C ASN A 212 34.83 7.09 5.22
N LEU A 213 34.86 6.70 3.95
CA LEU A 213 33.97 7.25 2.92
C LEU A 213 32.52 6.87 3.17
N ILE A 214 31.63 7.84 3.22
CA ILE A 214 30.18 7.64 3.34
C ILE A 214 29.53 8.06 2.03
N HIS A 215 28.78 7.14 1.44
CA HIS A 215 28.11 7.37 0.16
C HIS A 215 26.63 7.70 0.32
N GLU A 216 26.02 7.20 1.40
CA GLU A 216 24.61 7.35 1.69
C GLU A 216 24.40 7.57 3.19
N ILE A 217 23.53 8.51 3.52
CA ILE A 217 22.90 8.62 4.83
C ILE A 217 21.41 8.39 4.65
N ALA A 218 20.91 7.29 5.22
CA ALA A 218 19.48 6.98 5.22
C ALA A 218 18.85 7.49 6.54
N LEU A 219 17.77 8.27 6.38
CA LEU A 219 17.02 8.85 7.49
C LEU A 219 15.66 8.16 7.63
N ASN A 220 15.30 7.80 8.86
CA ASN A 220 14.05 7.11 9.15
C ASN A 220 13.45 7.59 10.47
N SER A 221 12.32 8.25 10.43
CA SER A 221 11.56 8.68 11.60
C SER A 221 10.58 7.62 12.11
N LYS A 222 10.47 6.49 11.41
CA LYS A 222 9.45 5.43 11.63
C LYS A 222 8.02 5.97 11.44
N GLY A 223 7.80 6.79 10.43
CA GLY A 223 6.49 7.35 10.08
C GLY A 223 6.01 8.47 11.00
N ARG A 224 6.91 9.07 11.81
CA ARG A 224 6.54 10.18 12.70
C ARG A 224 6.48 11.54 11.98
N LEU A 225 7.32 11.69 10.96
CA LEU A 225 7.40 12.88 10.12
C LEU A 225 7.18 12.47 8.67
N GLU A 226 6.57 13.34 7.89
CA GLU A 226 6.45 13.14 6.46
C GLU A 226 7.82 13.28 5.77
N SER A 227 8.06 12.52 4.72
CA SER A 227 9.36 12.51 4.01
C SER A 227 9.76 13.90 3.51
N GLU A 228 8.79 14.68 3.03
CA GLU A 228 9.02 16.06 2.58
C GLU A 228 9.38 17.01 3.72
N GLU A 229 8.90 16.75 4.93
CA GLU A 229 9.26 17.52 6.12
C GLU A 229 10.71 17.24 6.51
N ILE A 230 11.12 15.96 6.53
CA ILE A 230 12.51 15.56 6.78
C ILE A 230 13.42 16.17 5.73
N GLN A 231 13.06 16.10 4.44
CA GLN A 231 13.82 16.70 3.35
C GLN A 231 14.02 18.21 3.55
N LYS A 232 12.99 18.94 3.97
CA LYS A 232 13.07 20.37 4.26
C LYS A 232 13.98 20.67 5.45
N LEU A 233 13.89 19.90 6.52
CA LEU A 233 14.72 20.08 7.72
C LEU A 233 16.22 19.90 7.39
N VAL A 234 16.57 18.89 6.59
CA VAL A 234 17.94 18.62 6.19
C VAL A 234 18.43 19.67 5.20
N SER A 235 17.63 20.00 4.17
CA SER A 235 18.02 21.01 3.15
C SER A 235 18.19 22.41 3.71
N ALA A 236 17.57 22.75 4.84
CA ALA A 236 17.74 24.04 5.50
C ALA A 236 19.12 24.24 6.14
N LYS A 237 19.82 23.14 6.49
CA LYS A 237 21.11 23.17 7.18
C LYS A 237 22.28 22.67 6.32
N THR A 238 22.00 21.94 5.24
CA THR A 238 23.03 21.30 4.40
C THR A 238 23.00 21.84 2.98
N THR A 239 24.19 22.01 2.38
CA THR A 239 24.35 22.48 0.99
C THR A 239 25.32 21.57 0.23
N GLY A 240 25.16 21.48 -1.09
CA GLY A 240 26.06 20.70 -1.94
C GLY A 240 25.83 19.17 -1.89
N VAL A 241 24.69 18.73 -1.39
CA VAL A 241 24.26 17.33 -1.34
C VAL A 241 22.94 17.17 -2.08
N ASP A 242 22.67 15.96 -2.54
CA ASP A 242 21.36 15.57 -3.07
C ASP A 242 20.56 14.93 -1.93
N ILE A 243 19.35 15.43 -1.70
CA ILE A 243 18.46 14.98 -0.64
C ILE A 243 17.17 14.54 -1.29
N GLU A 244 16.90 13.24 -1.26
CA GLU A 244 15.82 12.62 -2.00
C GLU A 244 14.90 11.86 -1.06
N THR A 245 13.60 12.08 -1.24
CA THR A 245 12.59 11.29 -0.54
C THR A 245 12.46 9.91 -1.17
N TRP A 246 11.92 8.94 -0.44
CA TRP A 246 11.69 7.60 -0.97
C TRP A 246 10.79 7.62 -2.22
N GLN A 247 9.88 8.59 -2.33
CA GLN A 247 9.01 8.78 -3.51
C GLN A 247 9.83 9.16 -4.75
N GLN A 248 10.87 9.97 -4.58
CA GLN A 248 11.77 10.38 -5.67
C GLN A 248 12.70 9.24 -6.07
N LEU A 249 13.19 8.46 -5.11
CA LEU A 249 14.04 7.29 -5.34
C LEU A 249 13.30 6.10 -5.96
N MET A 250 12.03 5.91 -5.57
CA MET A 250 11.16 4.83 -6.06
C MET A 250 9.86 5.36 -6.69
N PRO A 251 9.94 6.13 -7.79
CA PRO A 251 8.78 6.79 -8.38
C PRO A 251 7.70 5.81 -8.82
N THR A 252 8.07 4.60 -9.22
CA THR A 252 7.11 3.56 -9.60
C THR A 252 6.24 3.16 -8.41
N ILE A 253 6.83 2.96 -7.23
CA ILE A 253 6.10 2.59 -6.02
C ILE A 253 5.25 3.77 -5.55
N ALA A 254 5.81 4.98 -5.53
CA ALA A 254 5.09 6.19 -5.15
C ALA A 254 3.85 6.44 -6.03
N LEU A 255 3.99 6.32 -7.36
CA LEU A 255 2.86 6.43 -8.29
C LEU A 255 1.80 5.35 -8.04
N MET A 256 2.21 4.15 -7.64
CA MET A 256 1.29 3.07 -7.29
C MET A 256 0.57 3.35 -5.98
N THR A 257 1.27 3.85 -4.98
CA THR A 257 0.69 4.20 -3.69
C THR A 257 -0.40 5.28 -3.85
N GLU A 258 -0.12 6.36 -4.56
CA GLU A 258 -1.07 7.46 -4.69
C GLU A 258 -2.15 7.23 -5.76
N LYS A 259 -1.74 6.93 -7.01
CA LYS A 259 -2.66 6.91 -8.15
C LYS A 259 -3.39 5.59 -8.30
N MET A 260 -2.74 4.47 -8.02
CA MET A 260 -3.35 3.16 -8.18
C MET A 260 -4.45 2.90 -7.14
N ILE A 261 -4.29 3.36 -5.89
CA ILE A 261 -5.35 3.29 -4.87
C ILE A 261 -6.58 4.05 -5.37
N VAL A 262 -6.39 5.30 -5.81
CA VAL A 262 -7.50 6.15 -6.28
C VAL A 262 -8.17 5.52 -7.51
N PHE A 263 -7.37 5.05 -8.47
CA PHE A 263 -7.89 4.40 -9.68
C PHE A 263 -8.68 3.13 -9.36
N MET A 264 -8.11 2.21 -8.58
CA MET A 264 -8.78 0.95 -8.21
C MET A 264 -10.04 1.21 -7.38
N ARG A 265 -9.98 2.11 -6.41
CA ARG A 265 -11.14 2.51 -5.62
C ARG A 265 -12.26 3.04 -6.50
N THR A 266 -11.94 3.94 -7.44
CA THR A 266 -12.92 4.54 -8.35
C THR A 266 -13.50 3.48 -9.29
N LEU A 267 -12.66 2.66 -9.92
CA LEU A 267 -13.07 1.62 -10.86
C LEU A 267 -14.02 0.61 -10.20
N PHE A 268 -13.64 0.05 -9.07
CA PHE A 268 -14.49 -0.93 -8.38
C PHE A 268 -15.75 -0.30 -7.80
N SER A 269 -15.68 0.93 -7.27
CA SER A 269 -16.87 1.64 -6.82
C SER A 269 -17.85 1.89 -7.95
N LEU A 270 -17.36 2.17 -9.16
CA LEU A 270 -18.19 2.35 -10.35
C LEU A 270 -18.83 1.02 -10.79
N ILE A 271 -18.05 -0.06 -10.87
CA ILE A 271 -18.56 -1.39 -11.27
C ILE A 271 -19.66 -1.86 -10.30
N PHE A 272 -19.35 -1.90 -9.00
CA PHE A 272 -20.31 -2.34 -7.99
C PHE A 272 -21.46 -1.35 -7.81
N GLY A 273 -21.21 -0.05 -8.04
CA GLY A 273 -22.21 0.99 -8.05
C GLY A 273 -23.23 0.79 -9.18
N ILE A 274 -22.79 0.50 -10.40
CA ILE A 274 -23.69 0.18 -11.52
C ILE A 274 -24.49 -1.08 -11.20
N ALA A 275 -23.86 -2.15 -10.72
CA ALA A 275 -24.55 -3.39 -10.36
C ALA A 275 -25.64 -3.15 -9.30
N ALA A 276 -25.32 -2.41 -8.24
CA ALA A 276 -26.26 -2.05 -7.19
C ALA A 276 -27.40 -1.15 -7.73
N SER A 277 -27.08 -0.17 -8.60
CA SER A 277 -28.06 0.74 -9.18
C SER A 277 -29.10 0.01 -10.03
N LEU A 278 -28.67 -0.97 -10.82
CA LEU A 278 -29.59 -1.79 -11.62
C LEU A 278 -30.54 -2.60 -10.74
N GLY A 279 -30.04 -3.16 -9.63
CA GLY A 279 -30.87 -3.87 -8.65
C GLY A 279 -31.91 -2.95 -7.99
N VAL A 280 -31.48 -1.79 -7.52
CA VAL A 280 -32.39 -0.78 -6.92
C VAL A 280 -33.40 -0.28 -7.96
N MET A 281 -32.93 0.08 -9.15
CA MET A 281 -33.79 0.60 -10.23
C MET A 281 -34.86 -0.44 -10.63
N ASN A 282 -34.49 -1.69 -10.86
CA ASN A 282 -35.42 -2.76 -11.21
C ASN A 282 -36.49 -2.94 -10.13
N THR A 283 -36.09 -2.98 -8.87
CA THR A 283 -37.03 -3.12 -7.75
C THR A 283 -37.96 -1.92 -7.63
N MET A 284 -37.43 -0.71 -7.82
CA MET A 284 -38.24 0.51 -7.76
C MET A 284 -39.20 0.64 -8.93
N ILE A 285 -38.80 0.27 -10.16
CA ILE A 285 -39.67 0.23 -11.32
C ILE A 285 -40.85 -0.69 -11.05
N MET A 286 -40.59 -1.92 -10.63
CA MET A 286 -41.65 -2.90 -10.37
C MET A 286 -42.57 -2.44 -9.23
N SER A 287 -42.02 -1.91 -8.14
CA SER A 287 -42.78 -1.34 -7.01
C SER A 287 -43.66 -0.17 -7.46
N THR A 288 -43.18 0.65 -8.41
CA THR A 288 -43.92 1.77 -8.98
C THR A 288 -45.09 1.27 -9.83
N TYR A 289 -44.89 0.27 -10.69
CA TYR A 289 -45.93 -0.32 -11.50
C TYR A 289 -47.02 -0.99 -10.66
N ASP A 290 -46.66 -1.77 -9.62
CA ASP A 290 -47.59 -2.41 -8.68
C ASP A 290 -48.53 -1.38 -7.99
N ARG A 291 -48.08 -0.13 -7.89
CA ARG A 291 -48.79 0.98 -7.19
C ARG A 291 -49.27 2.07 -8.09
N MET A 292 -49.30 1.85 -9.41
CA MET A 292 -49.65 2.81 -10.42
C MET A 292 -51.03 3.44 -10.16
N ARG A 293 -52.02 2.59 -9.86
CA ARG A 293 -53.40 3.03 -9.56
C ARG A 293 -53.46 3.87 -8.27
N GLU A 294 -52.67 3.54 -7.24
CA GLU A 294 -52.60 4.34 -6.01
C GLU A 294 -52.05 5.75 -6.30
N PHE A 295 -50.97 5.84 -7.10
CA PHE A 295 -50.40 7.12 -7.48
C PHE A 295 -51.38 7.95 -8.35
N GLY A 296 -52.15 7.30 -9.22
CA GLY A 296 -53.20 7.99 -9.99
C GLY A 296 -54.29 8.60 -9.12
N ILE A 297 -54.78 7.87 -8.14
CA ILE A 297 -55.79 8.35 -7.17
C ILE A 297 -55.25 9.52 -6.36
N ILE A 298 -54.03 9.39 -5.82
CA ILE A 298 -53.38 10.41 -5.01
C ILE A 298 -53.14 11.70 -5.84
N ARG A 299 -52.81 11.54 -7.13
CA ARG A 299 -52.70 12.66 -8.11
C ARG A 299 -54.04 13.32 -8.38
N ALA A 300 -55.11 12.55 -8.52
CA ALA A 300 -56.47 13.08 -8.75
C ALA A 300 -56.97 13.94 -7.59
N ILE A 301 -56.55 13.64 -6.35
CA ILE A 301 -56.85 14.39 -5.11
C ILE A 301 -55.94 15.63 -4.94
N GLY A 302 -55.04 15.95 -5.90
CA GLY A 302 -54.26 17.16 -5.95
C GLY A 302 -52.83 17.06 -5.35
N THR A 303 -52.31 15.87 -5.15
CA THR A 303 -50.88 15.71 -4.73
C THR A 303 -49.94 16.11 -5.86
N THR A 304 -48.93 16.93 -5.54
CA THR A 304 -47.92 17.39 -6.50
C THR A 304 -46.96 16.25 -6.92
N PRO A 305 -46.52 16.25 -8.21
CA PRO A 305 -45.55 15.27 -8.72
C PRO A 305 -44.30 15.16 -7.84
N TRP A 306 -43.82 16.28 -7.31
CA TRP A 306 -42.62 16.35 -6.46
C TRP A 306 -42.79 15.57 -5.15
N ARG A 307 -43.97 15.52 -4.59
CA ARG A 307 -44.23 14.70 -3.37
C ARG A 307 -44.14 13.21 -3.66
N ILE A 308 -44.62 12.76 -4.82
CA ILE A 308 -44.52 11.35 -5.26
C ILE A 308 -43.04 11.01 -5.49
N LEU A 309 -42.32 11.87 -6.20
CA LEU A 309 -40.89 11.71 -6.44
C LEU A 309 -40.11 11.59 -5.14
N LYS A 310 -40.34 12.51 -4.18
CA LYS A 310 -39.70 12.43 -2.85
C LYS A 310 -40.03 11.14 -2.10
N GLN A 311 -41.28 10.66 -2.21
CA GLN A 311 -41.68 9.43 -1.52
C GLN A 311 -40.96 8.20 -2.08
N VAL A 312 -40.91 8.05 -3.41
CA VAL A 312 -40.24 6.92 -4.08
C VAL A 312 -38.73 6.97 -3.86
N SER A 313 -38.11 8.16 -3.97
CA SER A 313 -36.67 8.30 -3.67
C SER A 313 -36.36 8.00 -2.19
N LEU A 314 -37.23 8.37 -1.26
CA LEU A 314 -37.07 8.04 0.16
C LEU A 314 -37.15 6.52 0.42
N GLU A 315 -38.00 5.80 -0.32
CA GLU A 315 -38.05 4.34 -0.26
C GLU A 315 -36.70 3.72 -0.70
N ALA A 316 -36.07 4.22 -1.77
CA ALA A 316 -34.72 3.78 -2.19
C ALA A 316 -33.64 4.10 -1.14
N ILE A 317 -33.66 5.31 -0.58
CA ILE A 317 -32.74 5.72 0.49
C ILE A 317 -32.84 4.79 1.70
N LEU A 318 -34.06 4.52 2.15
CA LEU A 318 -34.27 3.62 3.29
C LEU A 318 -33.76 2.20 3.03
N MET A 319 -34.01 1.63 1.84
CA MET A 319 -33.46 0.34 1.44
C MET A 319 -31.92 0.35 1.50
N THR A 320 -31.30 1.39 0.95
CA THR A 320 -29.85 1.51 0.92
C THR A 320 -29.25 1.69 2.32
N ILE A 321 -29.93 2.40 3.23
CA ILE A 321 -29.50 2.49 4.63
C ILE A 321 -29.45 1.11 5.29
N PHE A 322 -30.51 0.29 5.14
CA PHE A 322 -30.51 -1.07 5.68
C PHE A 322 -29.45 -1.95 5.05
N ALA A 323 -29.32 -1.88 3.71
CA ALA A 323 -28.29 -2.58 2.98
C ALA A 323 -26.89 -2.17 3.46
N SER A 324 -26.68 -0.86 3.72
CA SER A 324 -25.40 -0.34 4.20
C SER A 324 -25.06 -0.85 5.60
N ILE A 325 -26.02 -0.88 6.51
CA ILE A 325 -25.81 -1.42 7.87
C ILE A 325 -25.35 -2.88 7.78
N ILE A 326 -26.06 -3.71 7.01
CA ILE A 326 -25.75 -5.13 6.83
C ILE A 326 -24.40 -5.29 6.11
N GLY A 327 -24.18 -4.55 5.01
CA GLY A 327 -22.97 -4.60 4.22
C GLY A 327 -21.73 -4.16 4.99
N VAL A 328 -21.86 -3.11 5.82
CA VAL A 328 -20.76 -2.65 6.69
C VAL A 328 -20.45 -3.70 7.77
N VAL A 329 -21.46 -4.27 8.42
CA VAL A 329 -21.23 -5.31 9.44
C VAL A 329 -20.49 -6.51 8.84
N ILE A 330 -20.94 -7.01 7.69
CA ILE A 330 -20.28 -8.15 7.02
C ILE A 330 -18.90 -7.75 6.52
N GLY A 331 -18.79 -6.66 5.76
CA GLY A 331 -17.54 -6.22 5.14
C GLY A 331 -16.47 -5.90 6.17
N LEU A 332 -16.83 -5.17 7.24
CA LEU A 332 -15.92 -4.82 8.31
C LEU A 332 -15.47 -6.07 9.11
N SER A 333 -16.38 -7.00 9.41
CA SER A 333 -16.03 -8.24 10.12
C SER A 333 -15.01 -9.06 9.34
N VAL A 334 -15.18 -9.20 8.03
CA VAL A 334 -14.23 -9.91 7.15
C VAL A 334 -12.93 -9.14 6.99
N ALA A 335 -12.99 -7.81 6.83
CA ALA A 335 -11.78 -6.97 6.73
C ALA A 335 -10.94 -7.02 8.02
N LEU A 336 -11.55 -6.96 9.20
CA LEU A 336 -10.88 -7.11 10.49
C LEU A 336 -10.28 -8.51 10.68
N TYR A 337 -10.96 -9.54 10.18
CA TYR A 337 -10.40 -10.89 10.17
C TYR A 337 -9.10 -10.95 9.33
N PHE A 338 -9.12 -10.41 8.10
CA PHE A 338 -7.92 -10.35 7.26
C PHE A 338 -6.85 -9.37 7.77
N GLN A 339 -7.22 -8.34 8.50
CA GLN A 339 -6.25 -7.48 9.18
C GLN A 339 -5.45 -8.26 10.24
N LYS A 340 -6.12 -9.14 10.99
CA LYS A 340 -5.50 -9.92 12.07
C LYS A 340 -4.73 -11.14 11.55
N TYR A 341 -5.34 -11.95 10.69
CA TYR A 341 -4.78 -13.23 10.26
C TYR A 341 -4.09 -13.16 8.90
N GLY A 342 -4.45 -12.18 8.06
CA GLY A 342 -3.98 -12.06 6.70
C GLY A 342 -4.62 -13.08 5.74
N PHE A 343 -4.31 -12.93 4.47
CA PHE A 343 -4.65 -13.85 3.39
C PHE A 343 -3.34 -14.40 2.82
N ASP A 344 -3.11 -15.69 2.95
CA ASP A 344 -1.89 -16.36 2.51
C ASP A 344 -1.93 -16.59 1.00
N VAL A 345 -0.98 -15.98 0.27
CA VAL A 345 -0.77 -16.13 -1.17
C VAL A 345 0.55 -16.83 -1.52
N SER A 346 1.17 -17.49 -0.55
CA SER A 346 2.47 -18.18 -0.73
C SER A 346 2.47 -19.19 -1.88
N GLY A 347 1.32 -19.79 -2.17
CA GLY A 347 1.12 -20.70 -3.30
C GLY A 347 1.26 -20.07 -4.68
N SER A 348 1.25 -18.74 -4.80
CA SER A 348 1.38 -18.00 -6.06
C SER A 348 2.84 -17.67 -6.41
N GLY A 349 3.82 -18.14 -5.62
CA GLY A 349 5.24 -17.84 -5.78
C GLY A 349 5.64 -16.48 -5.18
N ASN A 350 6.94 -16.17 -5.28
CA ASN A 350 7.46 -14.88 -4.80
C ASN A 350 6.99 -13.75 -5.71
N MET A 351 6.03 -12.99 -5.26
CA MET A 351 5.58 -11.78 -5.97
C MET A 351 6.51 -10.62 -5.61
N SER A 352 7.08 -9.97 -6.61
CA SER A 352 7.75 -8.68 -6.47
C SER A 352 7.01 -7.62 -7.28
N PHE A 353 6.87 -6.45 -6.73
CA PHE A 353 6.18 -5.34 -7.36
C PHE A 353 7.06 -4.09 -7.31
N GLY A 354 7.39 -3.51 -8.45
CA GLY A 354 8.31 -2.37 -8.52
C GLY A 354 9.73 -2.66 -7.97
N GLY A 355 10.14 -3.94 -7.92
CA GLY A 355 11.44 -4.34 -7.37
C GLY A 355 11.41 -4.65 -5.85
N VAL A 356 10.30 -4.38 -5.15
CA VAL A 356 10.10 -4.73 -3.74
C VAL A 356 9.39 -6.07 -3.65
N VAL A 357 9.92 -6.96 -2.82
CA VAL A 357 9.30 -8.27 -2.57
C VAL A 357 8.09 -8.07 -1.66
N MET A 358 6.96 -8.62 -2.10
CA MET A 358 5.72 -8.59 -1.34
C MET A 358 5.70 -9.73 -0.32
N ASP A 359 5.23 -9.44 0.88
CA ASP A 359 4.97 -10.48 1.86
C ASP A 359 3.94 -11.49 1.33
N PRO A 360 4.15 -12.79 1.55
CA PRO A 360 3.18 -13.81 1.13
C PRO A 360 1.86 -13.75 1.90
N ILE A 361 1.82 -13.03 3.02
CA ILE A 361 0.62 -12.84 3.84
C ILE A 361 0.10 -11.41 3.65
N TRP A 362 -0.97 -11.27 2.88
CA TRP A 362 -1.61 -9.98 2.64
C TRP A 362 -2.57 -9.64 3.77
N ARG A 363 -2.35 -8.52 4.42
CA ARG A 363 -3.20 -8.03 5.50
C ARG A 363 -4.03 -6.86 5.03
N ALA A 364 -5.29 -6.85 5.44
CA ALA A 364 -6.17 -5.72 5.19
C ALA A 364 -5.79 -4.54 6.10
N SER A 365 -5.91 -3.32 5.59
CA SER A 365 -5.91 -2.09 6.39
C SER A 365 -7.33 -1.56 6.51
N VAL A 366 -7.76 -1.23 7.72
CA VAL A 366 -9.11 -0.74 7.98
C VAL A 366 -9.02 0.68 8.53
N SER A 367 -9.59 1.61 7.78
CA SER A 367 -9.73 3.03 8.19
C SER A 367 -11.17 3.49 8.05
N VAL A 368 -11.53 4.56 8.73
CA VAL A 368 -12.87 5.16 8.65
C VAL A 368 -13.23 5.53 7.22
N GLY A 369 -12.26 6.04 6.44
CA GLY A 369 -12.48 6.41 5.04
C GLY A 369 -12.84 5.24 4.14
N ILE A 370 -12.24 4.05 4.38
CA ILE A 370 -12.50 2.82 3.61
C ILE A 370 -13.93 2.33 3.84
N VAL A 371 -14.47 2.52 5.03
CA VAL A 371 -15.86 2.11 5.36
C VAL A 371 -16.87 3.16 4.92
N PHE A 372 -16.60 4.43 5.18
CA PHE A 372 -17.56 5.53 4.96
C PHE A 372 -17.78 5.84 3.48
N LEU A 373 -16.71 5.83 2.67
CA LEU A 373 -16.79 6.22 1.27
C LEU A 373 -17.71 5.30 0.43
N PRO A 374 -17.62 3.95 0.48
CA PRO A 374 -18.55 3.08 -0.22
C PRO A 374 -20.01 3.31 0.18
N VAL A 375 -20.28 3.55 1.45
CA VAL A 375 -21.64 3.81 1.95
C VAL A 375 -22.20 5.09 1.34
N VAL A 376 -21.43 6.19 1.37
CA VAL A 376 -21.86 7.48 0.79
C VAL A 376 -22.07 7.35 -0.72
N LEU A 377 -21.15 6.71 -1.42
CA LEU A 377 -21.26 6.49 -2.86
C LEU A 377 -22.49 5.66 -3.21
N MET A 378 -22.77 4.57 -2.48
CA MET A 378 -23.95 3.74 -2.71
C MET A 378 -25.25 4.47 -2.40
N MET A 379 -25.28 5.36 -1.40
CA MET A 379 -26.43 6.24 -1.16
C MET A 379 -26.67 7.19 -2.33
N LEU A 380 -25.62 7.85 -2.83
CA LEU A 380 -25.73 8.76 -3.97
C LEU A 380 -26.21 8.02 -5.23
N ILE A 381 -25.62 6.87 -5.52
CA ILE A 381 -26.00 6.03 -6.67
C ILE A 381 -27.45 5.57 -6.56
N SER A 382 -27.90 5.15 -5.38
CA SER A 382 -29.29 4.73 -5.14
C SER A 382 -30.29 5.87 -5.34
N ILE A 383 -29.94 7.08 -4.91
CA ILE A 383 -30.75 8.28 -5.16
C ILE A 383 -30.89 8.51 -6.67
N VAL A 384 -29.77 8.50 -7.40
CA VAL A 384 -29.75 8.69 -8.85
C VAL A 384 -30.56 7.59 -9.56
N ALA A 385 -30.36 6.33 -9.18
CA ALA A 385 -31.11 5.19 -9.75
C ALA A 385 -32.62 5.28 -9.49
N SER A 386 -33.03 5.88 -8.37
CA SER A 386 -34.44 6.06 -8.04
C SER A 386 -35.16 7.16 -8.82
N ILE A 387 -34.41 8.11 -9.42
CA ILE A 387 -35.00 9.26 -10.15
C ILE A 387 -35.85 8.78 -11.34
N TYR A 388 -35.38 7.78 -12.10
CA TYR A 388 -36.11 7.27 -13.25
C TYR A 388 -37.47 6.65 -12.85
N PRO A 389 -37.56 5.64 -11.97
CA PRO A 389 -38.83 5.09 -11.53
C PRO A 389 -39.73 6.13 -10.82
N ALA A 390 -39.13 7.02 -10.02
CA ALA A 390 -39.84 8.09 -9.37
C ALA A 390 -40.47 9.07 -10.39
N SER A 391 -39.78 9.36 -11.49
CA SER A 391 -40.30 10.21 -12.57
C SER A 391 -41.48 9.57 -13.30
N ILE A 392 -41.46 8.26 -13.53
CA ILE A 392 -42.59 7.50 -14.09
C ILE A 392 -43.81 7.68 -13.17
N ALA A 393 -43.66 7.42 -11.89
CA ALA A 393 -44.75 7.60 -10.90
C ALA A 393 -45.29 9.04 -10.86
N ALA A 394 -44.39 10.03 -10.93
CA ALA A 394 -44.74 11.44 -10.83
C ALA A 394 -45.46 12.01 -12.08
N ARG A 395 -45.21 11.46 -13.28
CA ARG A 395 -45.77 11.94 -14.55
C ARG A 395 -47.06 11.24 -14.95
N ILE A 396 -47.55 10.27 -14.21
CA ILE A 396 -48.72 9.50 -14.55
C ILE A 396 -49.98 10.38 -14.63
N LYS A 397 -50.78 10.16 -15.67
CA LYS A 397 -52.09 10.85 -15.81
C LYS A 397 -53.14 10.09 -14.99
N PRO A 398 -53.94 10.76 -14.15
CA PRO A 398 -54.91 10.11 -13.28
C PRO A 398 -55.88 9.18 -14.01
N VAL A 399 -56.32 9.58 -15.20
CA VAL A 399 -57.27 8.81 -16.02
C VAL A 399 -56.66 7.50 -16.52
N GLU A 400 -55.40 7.54 -17.00
CA GLU A 400 -54.67 6.37 -17.49
C GLU A 400 -54.34 5.40 -16.32
N ALA A 401 -54.01 5.95 -15.15
CA ALA A 401 -53.64 5.16 -13.99
C ALA A 401 -54.80 4.37 -13.38
N ILE A 402 -56.04 4.91 -13.43
CA ILE A 402 -57.22 4.23 -12.85
C ILE A 402 -57.58 3.01 -13.71
N HIS A 403 -57.34 3.04 -15.01
CA HIS A 403 -57.63 1.94 -15.93
C HIS A 403 -56.46 0.95 -16.11
N TYR A 404 -55.33 1.22 -15.46
CA TYR A 404 -54.16 0.36 -15.54
C TYR A 404 -54.45 -0.99 -14.88
N LYS A 405 -54.35 -2.07 -15.65
CA LYS A 405 -54.39 -3.47 -15.17
C LYS A 405 -52.92 -3.94 -15.08
N PRO A 406 -52.39 -4.39 -13.93
CA PRO A 406 -51.05 -4.91 -13.80
C PRO A 406 -50.79 -6.18 -14.58
#